data_96f570109dedc140b02aeac705ca9f72
#
_entry.id   96f570109dedc140b02aeac705ca9f72
#
_cell.length_a   1.000
_cell.length_b   1.000
_cell.length_c   1.000
_cell.angle_alpha   90.00
_cell.angle_beta   90.00
_cell.angle_gamma   90.00
#
_symmetry.space_group_name_H-M   'P 1'
#
loop_
_entity.id
_entity.type
_entity.pdbx_description
1 polymer ?
#
loop_
_entity_poly.entity_id
_entity_poly.type
_entity_poly.pdbx_seq_one_letter_code
_entity_poly.pdbx_strand_id
1 'polypeptide(L)'
;MDQKPITLIVSDLHIGDGKPGDDFVYDKGQFINFLRRQLATPEGKKGDIELIINGDFLEFVQVNPQAYAVRSNLYWCTEAESLAKLDCILRGHPDIFAGLKEFQQAGSGKNRVTLFAGNHDVDLYWDGVQKELRDASGDLNIELGEVWYKRYGGRLWISHGHLFPSIDPANGFSHWDEPRLQPPADREPRRLEMCPGTLFVVRFVNLLE
;
A
#
# COMPACT_ATOMS: atom_id res chain seq x y z
N MET A 1 9.09 -32.49 -14.07
CA MET A 1 8.38 -31.34 -14.64
C MET A 1 8.70 -30.17 -13.76
N ASP A 2 9.38 -29.16 -14.26
CA ASP A 2 9.61 -27.94 -13.50
C ASP A 2 8.25 -27.27 -13.30
N GLN A 3 7.78 -27.23 -12.06
CA GLN A 3 6.58 -26.50 -11.69
C GLN A 3 6.85 -25.02 -11.97
N LYS A 4 5.91 -24.37 -12.65
CA LYS A 4 6.01 -22.93 -12.94
C LYS A 4 5.75 -22.16 -11.65
N PRO A 5 6.44 -21.02 -11.44
CA PRO A 5 6.15 -20.17 -10.29
C PRO A 5 4.69 -19.72 -10.30
N ILE A 6 4.10 -19.60 -9.11
CA ILE A 6 2.73 -19.14 -8.92
C ILE A 6 2.74 -17.64 -8.65
N THR A 7 1.84 -16.92 -9.30
CA THR A 7 1.55 -15.53 -8.98
C THR A 7 0.18 -15.45 -8.33
N LEU A 8 0.15 -14.92 -7.11
CA LEU A 8 -1.07 -14.61 -6.35
C LEU A 8 -1.28 -13.09 -6.43
N ILE A 9 -2.51 -12.67 -6.63
CA ILE A 9 -2.84 -11.24 -6.73
C ILE A 9 -3.95 -10.94 -5.73
N VAL A 10 -3.72 -9.95 -4.88
CA VAL A 10 -4.70 -9.34 -3.98
C VAL A 10 -4.72 -7.83 -4.21
N SER A 11 -5.77 -7.15 -3.81
CA SER A 11 -5.95 -5.71 -4.01
C SER A 11 -6.86 -5.16 -2.92
N ASP A 12 -6.81 -3.86 -2.68
CA ASP A 12 -7.80 -3.12 -1.88
C ASP A 12 -7.97 -3.69 -0.45
N LEU A 13 -6.87 -3.91 0.23
CA LEU A 13 -6.90 -4.41 1.62
C LEU A 13 -7.21 -3.30 2.63
N HIS A 14 -6.87 -2.05 2.31
CA HIS A 14 -7.14 -0.86 3.14
C HIS A 14 -6.80 -1.05 4.61
N ILE A 15 -5.56 -1.48 4.89
CA ILE A 15 -5.10 -1.71 6.26
C ILE A 15 -4.91 -0.37 6.97
N GLY A 16 -5.75 -0.08 7.93
CA GLY A 16 -5.75 1.13 8.72
C GLY A 16 -4.97 1.01 10.04
N ASP A 17 -5.41 1.73 11.07
CA ASP A 17 -4.69 1.84 12.34
C ASP A 17 -5.26 0.96 13.48
N GLY A 18 -6.16 0.04 13.16
CA GLY A 18 -6.78 -0.88 14.10
C GLY A 18 -7.85 -0.27 15.00
N LYS A 19 -8.23 0.98 14.77
CA LYS A 19 -9.28 1.67 15.54
C LYS A 19 -10.68 1.51 14.92
N PRO A 20 -11.75 1.93 15.62
CA PRO A 20 -13.06 2.05 15.00
C PRO A 20 -12.97 2.95 13.75
N GLY A 21 -13.53 2.49 12.63
CA GLY A 21 -13.37 3.15 11.33
C GLY A 21 -12.34 2.46 10.42
N ASP A 22 -11.48 1.60 10.96
CA ASP A 22 -10.61 0.76 10.16
C ASP A 22 -11.38 -0.47 9.65
N ASP A 23 -11.66 -0.51 8.36
CA ASP A 23 -12.40 -1.61 7.74
C ASP A 23 -11.66 -2.94 7.81
N PHE A 24 -10.33 -2.92 7.87
CA PHE A 24 -9.52 -4.13 7.93
C PHE A 24 -9.67 -4.91 9.25
N VAL A 25 -10.18 -4.32 10.32
CA VAL A 25 -10.47 -5.04 11.57
C VAL A 25 -11.46 -6.21 11.38
N TYR A 26 -12.25 -6.16 10.32
CA TYR A 26 -13.18 -7.23 9.96
C TYR A 26 -12.52 -8.44 9.27
N ASP A 27 -11.25 -8.32 8.87
CA ASP A 27 -10.48 -9.45 8.30
C ASP A 27 -10.32 -10.63 9.28
N LYS A 28 -10.24 -10.35 10.57
CA LYS A 28 -10.14 -11.37 11.65
C LYS A 28 -9.05 -12.41 11.40
N GLY A 29 -7.94 -11.98 10.82
CA GLY A 29 -6.78 -12.82 10.53
C GLY A 29 -6.92 -13.70 9.29
N GLN A 30 -7.88 -13.44 8.42
CA GLN A 30 -8.05 -14.22 7.19
C GLN A 30 -6.86 -14.04 6.25
N PHE A 31 -6.34 -12.83 6.12
CA PHE A 31 -5.18 -12.56 5.26
C PHE A 31 -3.93 -13.32 5.75
N ILE A 32 -3.65 -13.31 7.04
CA ILE A 32 -2.55 -14.10 7.62
C ILE A 32 -2.75 -15.60 7.39
N ASN A 33 -3.97 -16.08 7.58
CA ASN A 33 -4.29 -17.49 7.34
C ASN A 33 -4.17 -17.84 5.84
N PHE A 34 -4.48 -16.91 4.95
CA PHE A 34 -4.23 -17.06 3.52
C PHE A 34 -2.74 -17.23 3.25
N LEU A 35 -1.88 -16.34 3.74
CA LEU A 35 -0.43 -16.44 3.57
C LEU A 35 0.12 -17.79 4.09
N ARG A 36 -0.26 -18.18 5.28
CA ARG A 36 0.16 -19.48 5.89
C ARG A 36 -0.26 -20.68 5.07
N ARG A 37 -1.47 -20.67 4.50
CA ARG A 37 -1.92 -21.75 3.60
C ARG A 37 -1.07 -21.81 2.34
N GLN A 38 -0.71 -20.68 1.77
CA GLN A 38 0.18 -20.65 0.59
C GLN A 38 1.56 -21.20 0.91
N LEU A 39 2.12 -20.86 2.06
CA LEU A 39 3.41 -21.40 2.52
C LEU A 39 3.38 -22.92 2.74
N ALA A 40 2.24 -23.48 3.08
CA ALA A 40 2.08 -24.94 3.27
C ALA A 40 2.05 -25.71 1.95
N THR A 41 1.86 -25.05 0.81
CA THR A 41 1.87 -25.68 -0.52
C THR A 41 3.28 -26.12 -0.94
N PRO A 42 3.41 -27.04 -1.91
CA PRO A 42 4.72 -27.43 -2.45
C PRO A 42 5.51 -26.23 -3.01
N GLU A 43 4.82 -25.28 -3.67
CA GLU A 43 5.39 -24.08 -4.25
C GLU A 43 5.87 -23.12 -3.15
N GLY A 44 5.06 -22.89 -2.12
CA GLY A 44 5.44 -22.07 -0.97
C GLY A 44 6.68 -22.58 -0.24
N LYS A 45 6.76 -23.92 -0.06
CA LYS A 45 7.94 -24.57 0.53
C LYS A 45 9.20 -24.45 -0.32
N LYS A 46 9.07 -24.37 -1.65
CA LYS A 46 10.19 -24.18 -2.57
C LYS A 46 10.58 -22.70 -2.70
N GLY A 47 9.71 -21.77 -2.35
CA GLY A 47 9.90 -20.34 -2.61
C GLY A 47 9.55 -19.93 -4.04
N ASP A 48 8.61 -20.60 -4.66
CA ASP A 48 8.19 -20.36 -6.04
C ASP A 48 6.89 -19.52 -6.12
N ILE A 49 6.58 -18.74 -5.07
CA ILE A 49 5.39 -17.88 -5.04
C ILE A 49 5.79 -16.40 -5.10
N GLU A 50 5.12 -15.65 -5.95
CA GLU A 50 5.08 -14.21 -5.93
C GLU A 50 3.68 -13.75 -5.51
N LEU A 51 3.59 -13.03 -4.39
CA LEU A 51 2.39 -12.32 -3.99
C LEU A 51 2.47 -10.89 -4.54
N ILE A 52 1.49 -10.50 -5.33
CA ILE A 52 1.31 -9.14 -5.82
C ILE A 52 0.17 -8.51 -5.05
N ILE A 53 0.45 -7.39 -4.40
CA ILE A 53 -0.54 -6.52 -3.75
C ILE A 53 -0.75 -5.34 -4.70
N ASN A 54 -1.90 -5.34 -5.39
CA ASN A 54 -2.16 -4.46 -6.51
C ASN A 54 -2.86 -3.17 -6.06
N GLY A 55 -2.16 -2.34 -5.27
CA GLY A 55 -2.63 -1.05 -4.78
C GLY A 55 -3.62 -1.14 -3.62
N ASP A 56 -3.80 -0.01 -2.97
CA ASP A 56 -4.67 0.20 -1.81
C ASP A 56 -4.43 -0.85 -0.71
N PHE A 57 -3.14 -1.11 -0.46
CA PHE A 57 -2.71 -1.99 0.61
C PHE A 57 -2.88 -1.33 1.97
N LEU A 58 -2.46 -0.07 2.07
CA LEU A 58 -2.47 0.72 3.30
C LEU A 58 -3.48 1.86 3.19
N GLU A 59 -4.22 2.10 4.28
CA GLU A 59 -5.22 3.15 4.35
C GLU A 59 -4.63 4.44 4.91
N PHE A 60 -3.82 5.14 4.14
CA PHE A 60 -3.27 6.42 4.57
C PHE A 60 -4.30 7.55 4.61
N VAL A 61 -5.39 7.43 3.87
CA VAL A 61 -6.36 8.51 3.67
C VAL A 61 -7.21 8.72 4.92
N GLN A 62 -7.63 7.65 5.58
CA GLN A 62 -8.49 7.69 6.78
C GLN A 62 -7.69 7.66 8.09
N VAL A 63 -6.44 7.21 8.07
CA VAL A 63 -5.60 7.22 9.27
C VAL A 63 -5.23 8.64 9.67
N ASN A 64 -5.63 9.02 10.88
CA ASN A 64 -5.44 10.35 11.42
C ASN A 64 -4.62 10.30 12.72
N PRO A 65 -3.29 10.50 12.68
CA PRO A 65 -2.46 10.53 13.86
C PRO A 65 -2.88 11.65 14.81
N GLN A 66 -3.06 11.33 16.09
CA GLN A 66 -3.53 12.29 17.09
C GLN A 66 -2.68 13.56 17.18
N ALA A 67 -1.38 13.46 16.92
CA ALA A 67 -0.47 14.61 16.88
C ALA A 67 -0.85 15.68 15.85
N TYR A 68 -1.61 15.29 14.82
CA TYR A 68 -2.01 16.15 13.72
C TYR A 68 -3.51 16.48 13.71
N ALA A 69 -4.31 15.83 14.54
CA ALA A 69 -5.78 15.93 14.57
C ALA A 69 -6.33 17.38 14.66
N VAL A 70 -5.55 18.31 15.16
CA VAL A 70 -5.97 19.71 15.36
C VAL A 70 -5.55 20.62 14.21
N ARG A 71 -4.72 20.13 13.28
CA ARG A 71 -4.15 20.97 12.20
C ARG A 71 -4.79 20.71 10.85
N SER A 72 -6.05 20.54 10.83
CA SER A 72 -6.93 20.09 9.75
C SER A 72 -6.79 20.78 8.37
N ASN A 73 -5.79 21.55 8.09
CA ASN A 73 -5.83 22.39 6.90
C ASN A 73 -5.16 21.81 5.68
N LEU A 74 -4.42 20.74 5.83
CA LEU A 74 -3.56 20.33 4.74
C LEU A 74 -3.62 18.82 4.62
N TYR A 75 -3.55 18.38 3.51
CA TYR A 75 -3.63 17.12 2.85
C TYR A 75 -2.96 15.91 3.52
N TRP A 76 -2.31 16.08 4.69
CA TRP A 76 -1.67 14.99 5.44
C TRP A 76 -0.76 14.10 4.58
N CYS A 77 0.00 14.72 3.68
CA CYS A 77 0.81 14.03 2.69
C CYS A 77 2.24 14.55 2.56
N THR A 78 2.75 15.25 3.57
CA THR A 78 4.19 15.47 3.72
C THR A 78 4.84 14.18 4.21
N GLU A 79 6.14 14.00 3.98
CA GLU A 79 6.83 12.79 4.42
C GLU A 79 6.69 12.54 5.93
N ALA A 80 6.78 13.60 6.75
CA ALA A 80 6.63 13.47 8.20
C ALA A 80 5.21 13.05 8.60
N GLU A 81 4.19 13.56 7.93
CA GLU A 81 2.79 13.16 8.15
C GLU A 81 2.55 11.72 7.69
N SER A 82 3.09 11.34 6.54
CA SER A 82 3.01 9.99 6.00
C SER A 82 3.70 8.97 6.91
N LEU A 83 4.87 9.29 7.45
CA LEU A 83 5.56 8.45 8.43
C LEU A 83 4.76 8.29 9.73
N ALA A 84 4.10 9.36 10.21
CA ALA A 84 3.28 9.28 11.39
C ALA A 84 2.03 8.41 11.18
N LYS A 85 1.42 8.45 9.99
CA LYS A 85 0.33 7.54 9.61
C LYS A 85 0.81 6.10 9.53
N LEU A 86 1.95 5.87 8.86
CA LEU A 86 2.53 4.53 8.76
C LEU A 86 2.80 3.93 10.14
N ASP A 87 3.35 4.69 11.08
CA ASP A 87 3.57 4.23 12.46
C ASP A 87 2.25 3.79 13.14
N CYS A 88 1.15 4.52 12.90
CA CYS A 88 -0.16 4.10 13.39
C CYS A 88 -0.61 2.77 12.77
N ILE A 89 -0.46 2.62 11.45
CA ILE A 89 -0.85 1.41 10.71
C ILE A 89 -0.03 0.20 11.19
N LEU A 90 1.30 0.37 11.29
CA LEU A 90 2.19 -0.71 11.74
C LEU A 90 1.87 -1.18 13.16
N ARG A 91 1.48 -0.27 14.04
CA ARG A 91 1.05 -0.61 15.41
C ARG A 91 -0.34 -1.21 15.49
N GLY A 92 -1.23 -0.83 14.57
CA GLY A 92 -2.59 -1.36 14.50
C GLY A 92 -2.64 -2.83 14.08
N HIS A 93 -1.76 -3.22 13.18
CA HIS A 93 -1.76 -4.56 12.56
C HIS A 93 -0.35 -5.18 12.49
N PRO A 94 0.38 -5.32 13.61
CA PRO A 94 1.78 -5.77 13.58
C PRO A 94 1.93 -7.20 13.05
N ASP A 95 0.91 -8.03 13.18
CA ASP A 95 0.88 -9.41 12.71
C ASP A 95 0.86 -9.51 11.17
N ILE A 96 0.25 -8.55 10.48
CA ILE A 96 0.23 -8.49 9.01
C ILE A 96 1.65 -8.32 8.47
N PHE A 97 2.38 -7.35 8.98
CA PHE A 97 3.74 -7.05 8.54
C PHE A 97 4.71 -8.16 8.91
N ALA A 98 4.57 -8.73 10.12
CA ALA A 98 5.31 -9.91 10.51
C ALA A 98 5.00 -11.12 9.61
N GLY A 99 3.74 -11.31 9.22
CA GLY A 99 3.31 -12.38 8.30
C GLY A 99 3.88 -12.22 6.89
N LEU A 100 3.97 -10.99 6.37
CA LEU A 100 4.63 -10.73 5.08
C LEU A 100 6.13 -11.04 5.15
N LYS A 101 6.78 -10.70 6.25
CA LYS A 101 8.19 -11.04 6.48
C LYS A 101 8.40 -12.54 6.57
N GLU A 102 7.55 -13.26 7.31
CA GLU A 102 7.54 -14.72 7.38
C GLU A 102 7.37 -15.35 5.99
N PHE A 103 6.43 -14.82 5.20
CA PHE A 103 6.17 -15.29 3.84
C PHE A 103 7.41 -15.20 2.94
N GLN A 104 8.13 -14.10 2.98
CA GLN A 104 9.33 -13.89 2.17
C GLN A 104 10.51 -14.73 2.63
N GLN A 105 10.64 -14.97 3.93
CA GLN A 105 11.72 -15.78 4.51
C GLN A 105 11.52 -17.28 4.32
N ALA A 106 10.30 -17.72 4.08
CA ALA A 106 9.99 -19.12 3.81
C ALA A 106 10.53 -19.59 2.45
N GLY A 107 10.52 -20.88 2.19
CA GLY A 107 10.98 -21.45 0.93
C GLY A 107 12.43 -21.07 0.58
N SER A 108 13.32 -21.08 1.57
CA SER A 108 14.71 -20.63 1.42
C SER A 108 14.84 -19.14 1.04
N GLY A 109 13.86 -18.32 1.43
CA GLY A 109 13.85 -16.87 1.20
C GLY A 109 13.62 -16.47 -0.25
N LYS A 110 12.89 -17.26 -1.02
CA LYS A 110 12.66 -17.00 -2.44
C LYS A 110 11.24 -16.56 -2.79
N ASN A 111 10.28 -16.73 -1.87
CA ASN A 111 8.96 -16.13 -2.06
C ASN A 111 9.08 -14.60 -2.10
N ARG A 112 8.35 -13.97 -2.98
CA ARG A 112 8.42 -12.52 -3.20
C ARG A 112 7.10 -11.86 -2.89
N VAL A 113 7.18 -10.62 -2.42
CA VAL A 113 6.03 -9.72 -2.30
C VAL A 113 6.32 -8.48 -3.14
N THR A 114 5.45 -8.22 -4.10
CA THR A 114 5.48 -7.01 -4.94
C THR A 114 4.27 -6.15 -4.60
N LEU A 115 4.52 -4.91 -4.20
CA LEU A 115 3.50 -3.94 -3.81
C LEU A 115 3.43 -2.82 -4.83
N PHE A 116 2.24 -2.53 -5.33
CA PHE A 116 1.93 -1.34 -6.12
C PHE A 116 1.27 -0.30 -5.24
N ALA A 117 1.55 0.97 -5.49
CA ALA A 117 0.77 2.03 -4.90
C ALA A 117 -0.59 2.13 -5.58
N GLY A 118 -1.64 2.34 -4.80
CA GLY A 118 -2.96 2.74 -5.25
C GLY A 118 -3.22 4.23 -4.95
N ASN A 119 -4.48 4.66 -4.98
CA ASN A 119 -4.83 6.04 -4.65
C ASN A 119 -4.93 6.30 -3.14
N HIS A 120 -5.07 5.27 -2.31
CA HIS A 120 -5.07 5.39 -0.86
C HIS A 120 -3.68 5.29 -0.22
N ASP A 121 -2.71 4.79 -0.95
CA ASP A 121 -1.35 4.60 -0.45
C ASP A 121 -0.26 5.28 -1.31
N VAL A 122 -0.60 6.44 -1.87
CA VAL A 122 0.36 7.32 -2.58
C VAL A 122 1.53 7.76 -1.68
N ASP A 123 1.35 7.73 -0.38
CA ASP A 123 2.39 8.01 0.62
C ASP A 123 3.62 7.10 0.45
N LEU A 124 3.48 5.97 -0.26
CA LEU A 124 4.59 5.10 -0.68
C LEU A 124 5.59 5.78 -1.63
N TYR A 125 5.26 6.93 -2.23
CA TYR A 125 6.22 7.71 -3.02
C TYR A 125 7.29 8.41 -2.18
N TRP A 126 7.17 8.42 -0.86
CA TRP A 126 8.21 8.91 0.04
C TRP A 126 9.24 7.82 0.35
N ASP A 127 10.51 8.12 0.15
CA ASP A 127 11.61 7.17 0.42
C ASP A 127 11.63 6.71 1.88
N GLY A 128 11.37 7.63 2.83
CA GLY A 128 11.28 7.31 4.24
C GLY A 128 10.16 6.32 4.56
N VAL A 129 9.00 6.48 3.93
CA VAL A 129 7.86 5.57 4.07
C VAL A 129 8.18 4.18 3.53
N GLN A 130 8.79 4.09 2.35
CA GLN A 130 9.22 2.81 1.77
C GLN A 130 10.23 2.10 2.67
N LYS A 131 11.20 2.85 3.20
CA LYS A 131 12.22 2.29 4.08
C LYS A 131 11.59 1.70 5.34
N GLU A 132 10.76 2.47 6.04
CA GLU A 132 10.09 2.04 7.27
C GLU A 132 9.20 0.81 7.03
N LEU A 133 8.47 0.80 5.92
CA LEU A 133 7.64 -0.33 5.55
C LEU A 133 8.46 -1.60 5.27
N ARG A 134 9.60 -1.48 4.58
CA ARG A 134 10.51 -2.63 4.36
C ARG A 134 11.13 -3.12 5.66
N ASP A 135 11.50 -2.24 6.56
CA ASP A 135 12.06 -2.61 7.86
C ASP A 135 11.05 -3.45 8.67
N ALA A 136 9.76 -3.11 8.60
CA ALA A 136 8.69 -3.85 9.26
C ALA A 136 8.31 -5.16 8.57
N SER A 137 8.22 -5.16 7.23
CA SER A 137 7.59 -6.22 6.44
C SER A 137 8.57 -7.15 5.73
N GLY A 138 9.87 -6.88 5.77
CA GLY A 138 10.87 -7.59 4.98
C GLY A 138 11.14 -6.91 3.64
N ASP A 139 11.82 -7.60 2.75
CA ASP A 139 12.31 -7.07 1.48
C ASP A 139 11.18 -6.97 0.43
N LEU A 140 10.31 -5.99 0.61
CA LEU A 140 9.22 -5.71 -0.34
C LEU A 140 9.78 -5.07 -1.61
N ASN A 141 9.41 -5.64 -2.77
CA ASN A 141 9.54 -4.94 -4.04
C ASN A 141 8.39 -3.94 -4.17
N ILE A 142 8.68 -2.63 -4.07
CA ILE A 142 7.68 -1.57 -4.21
C ILE A 142 7.83 -0.98 -5.59
N GLU A 143 6.81 -1.16 -6.41
CA GLU A 143 6.73 -0.69 -7.79
C GLU A 143 5.92 0.60 -7.83
N LEU A 144 6.60 1.68 -8.18
CA LEU A 144 6.03 3.01 -8.36
C LEU A 144 6.18 3.41 -9.83
N GLY A 145 5.21 4.05 -10.41
CA GLY A 145 5.33 4.62 -11.77
C GLY A 145 5.14 3.64 -12.93
N GLU A 146 5.10 2.35 -12.71
CA GLU A 146 4.75 1.40 -13.76
C GLU A 146 3.23 1.32 -13.93
N VAL A 147 2.71 1.89 -15.01
CA VAL A 147 1.28 1.83 -15.34
C VAL A 147 0.80 0.38 -15.49
N TRP A 148 1.70 -0.49 -15.99
CA TRP A 148 1.43 -1.90 -16.22
C TRP A 148 2.57 -2.80 -15.76
N TYR A 149 2.29 -3.65 -14.82
CA TYR A 149 3.19 -4.73 -14.44
C TYR A 149 2.91 -5.97 -15.28
N LYS A 150 3.94 -6.51 -15.93
CA LYS A 150 3.77 -7.60 -16.91
C LYS A 150 4.36 -8.89 -16.38
N ARG A 151 3.65 -9.97 -16.56
CA ARG A 151 4.08 -11.34 -16.26
C ARG A 151 3.88 -12.28 -17.44
N TYR A 152 4.57 -13.39 -17.39
CA TYR A 152 4.44 -14.49 -18.37
C TYR A 152 4.60 -14.06 -19.83
N GLY A 153 5.62 -13.25 -20.12
CA GLY A 153 5.87 -12.76 -21.48
C GLY A 153 4.77 -11.83 -22.00
N GLY A 154 4.15 -11.06 -21.11
CA GLY A 154 3.12 -10.08 -21.48
C GLY A 154 1.71 -10.68 -21.63
N ARG A 155 1.50 -11.92 -21.19
CA ARG A 155 0.15 -12.54 -21.17
C ARG A 155 -0.71 -12.11 -19.98
N LEU A 156 -0.10 -11.59 -18.92
CA LEU A 156 -0.75 -11.02 -17.77
C LEU A 156 -0.28 -9.58 -17.59
N TRP A 157 -1.22 -8.67 -17.49
CA TRP A 157 -1.02 -7.25 -17.27
C TRP A 157 -1.78 -6.85 -16.02
N ILE A 158 -1.12 -6.16 -15.10
CA ILE A 158 -1.67 -5.79 -13.79
C ILE A 158 -1.53 -4.28 -13.65
N SER A 159 -2.59 -3.63 -13.20
CA SER A 159 -2.61 -2.20 -12.86
C SER A 159 -3.71 -1.97 -11.84
N HIS A 160 -3.48 -1.07 -10.90
CA HIS A 160 -4.53 -0.65 -9.95
C HIS A 160 -5.55 0.28 -10.61
N GLY A 161 -5.14 1.03 -11.63
CA GLY A 161 -6.06 1.85 -12.45
C GLY A 161 -6.16 3.32 -12.04
N HIS A 162 -5.71 3.72 -10.86
CA HIS A 162 -5.74 5.12 -10.37
C HIS A 162 -4.97 6.13 -11.24
N LEU A 163 -4.08 5.66 -12.10
CA LEU A 163 -3.35 6.49 -13.06
C LEU A 163 -4.14 6.80 -14.33
N PHE A 164 -5.40 6.41 -14.41
CA PHE A 164 -6.28 6.62 -15.57
C PHE A 164 -7.45 7.56 -15.23
N PRO A 165 -7.23 8.87 -15.07
CA PRO A 165 -8.28 9.82 -14.68
C PRO A 165 -9.43 9.91 -15.69
N SER A 166 -9.21 9.49 -16.93
CA SER A 166 -10.28 9.38 -17.94
C SER A 166 -11.26 8.23 -17.68
N ILE A 167 -10.84 7.23 -16.87
CA ILE A 167 -11.68 6.10 -16.47
C ILE A 167 -12.35 6.39 -15.13
N ASP A 168 -11.59 6.91 -14.17
CA ASP A 168 -12.10 7.32 -12.86
C ASP A 168 -11.59 8.73 -12.50
N PRO A 169 -12.34 9.78 -12.87
CA PRO A 169 -11.94 11.16 -12.59
C PRO A 169 -11.87 11.50 -11.09
N ALA A 170 -12.59 10.76 -10.24
CA ALA A 170 -12.61 11.03 -8.79
C ALA A 170 -11.36 10.48 -8.11
N ASN A 171 -10.90 9.30 -8.51
CA ASN A 171 -9.79 8.59 -7.87
C ASN A 171 -8.51 8.60 -8.72
N GLY A 172 -8.55 9.15 -9.92
CA GLY A 172 -7.39 9.28 -10.79
C GLY A 172 -6.54 10.51 -10.50
N PHE A 173 -5.25 10.42 -10.80
CA PHE A 173 -4.32 11.55 -10.76
C PHE A 173 -4.31 12.30 -12.08
N SER A 174 -3.94 13.58 -12.03
CA SER A 174 -3.86 14.45 -13.21
C SER A 174 -2.75 14.07 -14.18
N HIS A 175 -1.81 13.23 -13.74
CA HIS A 175 -0.66 12.77 -14.52
C HIS A 175 -0.58 11.24 -14.54
N TRP A 176 -0.15 10.72 -15.68
CA TRP A 176 -0.11 9.30 -15.98
C TRP A 176 0.96 8.52 -15.24
N ASP A 177 2.02 9.20 -14.84
CA ASP A 177 3.29 8.58 -14.52
C ASP A 177 3.49 8.39 -13.02
N GLU A 178 3.02 9.36 -12.22
CA GLU A 178 3.17 9.33 -10.77
C GLU A 178 2.49 10.54 -10.12
N PRO A 179 2.09 10.47 -8.85
CA PRO A 179 1.71 11.63 -8.07
C PRO A 179 2.87 12.62 -7.99
N ARG A 180 2.66 13.83 -8.41
CA ARG A 180 3.72 14.83 -8.37
C ARG A 180 3.96 15.32 -6.96
N LEU A 181 5.23 15.42 -6.59
CA LEU A 181 5.62 16.18 -5.43
C LEU A 181 5.40 17.66 -5.69
N GLN A 182 4.46 18.25 -4.99
CA GLN A 182 4.22 19.67 -5.11
C GLN A 182 5.42 20.45 -4.56
N PRO A 183 5.91 21.47 -5.28
CA PRO A 183 6.96 22.31 -4.74
C PRO A 183 6.48 22.99 -3.45
N PRO A 184 7.36 23.20 -2.48
CA PRO A 184 7.01 24.02 -1.33
C PRO A 184 6.64 25.43 -1.84
N ALA A 185 5.46 25.92 -1.46
CA ALA A 185 5.27 27.35 -1.36
C ALA A 185 6.27 27.86 -0.31
N ASP A 186 6.74 29.11 -0.41
CA ASP A 186 7.79 29.65 0.43
C ASP A 186 7.74 29.14 1.89
N ARG A 187 8.67 28.25 2.26
CA ARG A 187 8.85 27.64 3.60
C ARG A 187 7.90 26.50 4.00
N GLU A 188 7.02 26.04 3.15
CA GLU A 188 6.22 24.85 3.45
C GLU A 188 6.93 23.57 3.01
N PRO A 189 6.75 22.42 3.75
CA PRO A 189 7.31 21.16 3.33
C PRO A 189 6.69 20.68 2.01
N ARG A 190 7.44 19.91 1.23
CA ARG A 190 6.93 19.25 0.01
C ARG A 190 5.77 18.31 0.35
N ARG A 191 4.83 18.21 -0.57
CA ARG A 191 3.63 17.37 -0.47
C ARG A 191 3.42 16.57 -1.73
N LEU A 192 2.76 15.42 -1.57
CA LEU A 192 2.27 14.65 -2.70
C LEU A 192 1.01 15.29 -3.28
N GLU A 193 0.81 15.06 -4.56
CA GLU A 193 -0.48 15.29 -5.21
C GLU A 193 -1.48 14.26 -4.66
N MET A 194 -2.70 14.67 -4.41
CA MET A 194 -3.81 13.82 -4.02
C MET A 194 -4.91 13.88 -5.07
N CYS A 195 -5.51 12.75 -5.38
CA CYS A 195 -6.67 12.73 -6.27
C CYS A 195 -7.88 13.42 -5.64
N PRO A 196 -8.85 13.87 -6.43
CA PRO A 196 -10.02 14.60 -5.93
C PRO A 196 -10.82 13.82 -4.89
N GLY A 197 -10.97 12.49 -5.05
CA GLY A 197 -11.68 11.63 -4.09
C GLY A 197 -10.97 11.59 -2.75
N THR A 198 -9.66 11.40 -2.73
CA THR A 198 -8.85 11.43 -1.51
C THR A 198 -8.96 12.79 -0.80
N LEU A 199 -8.91 13.90 -1.56
CA LEU A 199 -9.12 15.24 -0.99
C LEU A 199 -10.48 15.39 -0.32
N PHE A 200 -11.52 14.83 -0.92
CA PHE A 200 -12.86 14.85 -0.34
C PHE A 200 -12.91 14.06 0.99
N VAL A 201 -12.33 12.87 1.04
CA VAL A 201 -12.26 12.07 2.26
C VAL A 201 -11.50 12.82 3.35
N VAL A 202 -10.30 13.27 3.08
CA VAL A 202 -9.44 13.97 4.08
C VAL A 202 -10.09 15.25 4.59
N ARG A 203 -10.78 16.00 3.73
CA ARG A 203 -11.33 17.32 4.09
C ARG A 203 -12.72 17.28 4.66
N PHE A 204 -13.47 16.26 4.38
CA PHE A 204 -14.89 16.20 4.73
C PHE A 204 -15.24 14.94 5.50
N VAL A 205 -14.93 13.74 4.99
CA VAL A 205 -15.36 12.49 5.64
C VAL A 205 -14.69 12.31 6.99
N ASN A 206 -13.37 12.45 7.06
CA ASN A 206 -12.60 12.32 8.32
C ASN A 206 -12.96 13.35 9.41
N LEU A 207 -13.77 14.36 9.08
CA LEU A 207 -14.28 15.30 10.10
C LEU A 207 -15.61 14.86 10.70
N LEU A 208 -16.26 13.86 10.12
CA LEU A 208 -17.55 13.32 10.56
C LEU A 208 -17.40 12.05 11.39
N GLU A 209 -16.24 11.42 11.35
CA GLU A 209 -15.86 10.26 12.15
C GLU A 209 -15.14 10.67 13.44
#